data_b103f059e049106c3cab90b5be292fd8
#
_entry.id   b103f059e049106c3cab90b5be292fd8
#
_cell.length_a   1.000
_cell.length_b   1.000
_cell.length_c   1.000
_cell.angle_alpha   90.00
_cell.angle_beta   90.00
_cell.angle_gamma   90.00
#
_symmetry.space_group_name_H-M   'P 1'
#
loop_
_entity.id
_entity.type
_entity.pdbx_description
1 polymer ?
#
loop_
_entity_poly.entity_id
_entity_poly.type
_entity_poly.pdbx_seq_one_letter_code
_entity_poly.pdbx_strand_id
1 'polypeptide(L)'
;MTNMTSIDTPAAASAIIRARRQERGLSQQSLAEASGVSRKFLVALEAGHERAELGKTMAVFRTLGLSLTAADPMPRGSDYDPARRDYAETFTQLIGSRDFEFAIKMLADYATASLKAGRPLLQRSPRIKEPHWSAALAGITNYTAHRLGQPTPPWTRRVKALDEAWMPAESYRSIREPMKKLTISETPAEIAAMNVFIRERSLATA
;
A
#
# COMPACT_ATOMS: atom_id res chain seq x y z
N MET A 1 -13.60 -23.65 -11.13
CA MET A 1 -12.40 -22.92 -10.65
C MET A 1 -12.44 -21.52 -11.24
N THR A 2 -12.73 -20.51 -10.45
CA THR A 2 -12.81 -19.14 -10.93
C THR A 2 -11.39 -18.58 -10.98
N ASN A 3 -10.86 -18.41 -12.20
CA ASN A 3 -9.54 -17.83 -12.39
C ASN A 3 -9.62 -16.33 -12.03
N MET A 4 -9.08 -15.94 -10.89
CA MET A 4 -8.94 -14.53 -10.51
C MET A 4 -7.71 -13.99 -11.23
N THR A 5 -7.92 -13.00 -12.11
CA THR A 5 -6.85 -12.27 -12.78
C THR A 5 -6.70 -10.92 -12.12
N SER A 6 -5.52 -10.58 -11.63
CA SER A 6 -5.24 -9.26 -11.05
C SER A 6 -5.21 -8.18 -12.14
N ILE A 7 -5.81 -7.03 -11.84
CA ILE A 7 -5.82 -5.83 -12.71
C ILE A 7 -5.13 -4.70 -11.96
N ASP A 8 -3.84 -4.59 -12.13
CA ASP A 8 -3.00 -3.63 -11.38
C ASP A 8 -2.64 -2.40 -12.21
N THR A 9 -2.86 -2.45 -13.51
CA THR A 9 -2.52 -1.38 -14.44
C THR A 9 -3.60 -1.18 -15.50
N PRO A 10 -3.71 0.02 -16.10
CA PRO A 10 -4.58 0.25 -17.25
C PRO A 10 -4.29 -0.71 -18.42
N ALA A 11 -3.03 -1.08 -18.62
CA ALA A 11 -2.63 -2.04 -19.64
C ALA A 11 -3.18 -3.46 -19.36
N ALA A 12 -3.16 -3.92 -18.11
CA ALA A 12 -3.74 -5.20 -17.72
C ALA A 12 -5.26 -5.18 -17.92
N ALA A 13 -5.94 -4.10 -17.52
CA ALA A 13 -7.38 -3.91 -17.75
C ALA A 13 -7.73 -3.98 -19.24
N SER A 14 -6.97 -3.26 -20.09
CA SER A 14 -7.19 -3.22 -21.54
C SER A 14 -7.01 -4.58 -22.20
N ALA A 15 -6.01 -5.35 -21.78
CA ALA A 15 -5.76 -6.70 -22.28
C ALA A 15 -6.93 -7.64 -21.98
N ILE A 16 -7.46 -7.61 -20.75
CA ILE A 16 -8.59 -8.45 -20.33
C ILE A 16 -9.88 -8.07 -21.10
N ILE A 17 -10.16 -6.77 -21.22
CA ILE A 17 -11.33 -6.28 -21.96
C ILE A 17 -11.27 -6.78 -23.42
N ARG A 18 -10.13 -6.60 -24.08
CA ARG A 18 -9.93 -7.01 -25.46
C ARG A 18 -10.07 -8.53 -25.60
N ALA A 19 -9.44 -9.31 -24.74
CA ALA A 19 -9.52 -10.77 -24.79
C ALA A 19 -10.98 -11.25 -24.63
N ARG A 20 -11.71 -10.75 -23.63
CA ARG A 20 -13.11 -11.10 -23.38
C ARG A 20 -14.05 -10.68 -24.50
N ARG A 21 -13.81 -9.51 -25.10
CA ARG A 21 -14.59 -9.08 -26.26
C ARG A 21 -14.39 -10.02 -27.45
N GLN A 22 -13.13 -10.40 -27.73
CA GLN A 22 -12.78 -11.32 -28.81
C GLN A 22 -13.35 -12.72 -28.59
N GLU A 23 -13.24 -13.26 -27.37
CA GLU A 23 -13.82 -14.55 -27.00
C GLU A 23 -15.34 -14.60 -27.23
N ARG A 24 -16.03 -13.45 -27.09
CA ARG A 24 -17.46 -13.33 -27.35
C ARG A 24 -17.80 -12.96 -28.80
N GLY A 25 -16.82 -12.87 -29.68
CA GLY A 25 -17.02 -12.50 -31.10
C GLY A 25 -17.56 -11.08 -31.30
N LEU A 26 -17.42 -10.19 -30.31
CA LEU A 26 -17.96 -8.82 -30.38
C LEU A 26 -16.99 -7.88 -31.11
N SER A 27 -17.54 -7.03 -31.99
CA SER A 27 -16.81 -5.89 -32.52
C SER A 27 -16.68 -4.80 -31.44
N GLN A 28 -15.73 -3.88 -31.60
CA GLN A 28 -15.63 -2.71 -30.73
C GLN A 28 -16.90 -1.85 -30.75
N GLN A 29 -17.52 -1.74 -31.92
CA GLN A 29 -18.78 -1.01 -32.09
C GLN A 29 -19.91 -1.68 -31.29
N SER A 30 -20.10 -2.99 -31.45
CA SER A 30 -21.15 -3.74 -30.76
C SER A 30 -20.98 -3.71 -29.24
N LEU A 31 -19.73 -3.83 -28.75
CA LEU A 31 -19.48 -3.75 -27.30
C LEU A 31 -19.73 -2.32 -26.76
N ALA A 32 -19.36 -1.30 -27.50
CA ALA A 32 -19.60 0.10 -27.10
C ALA A 32 -21.11 0.37 -26.97
N GLU A 33 -21.90 -0.01 -27.97
CA GLU A 33 -23.36 0.10 -27.96
C GLU A 33 -23.98 -0.66 -26.81
N ALA A 34 -23.62 -1.93 -26.60
CA ALA A 34 -24.13 -2.76 -25.52
C ALA A 34 -23.77 -2.24 -24.12
N SER A 35 -22.67 -1.50 -24.01
CA SER A 35 -22.18 -0.92 -22.75
C SER A 35 -22.65 0.52 -22.52
N GLY A 36 -23.35 1.13 -23.49
CA GLY A 36 -23.80 2.51 -23.40
C GLY A 36 -22.65 3.53 -23.42
N VAL A 37 -21.52 3.20 -24.08
CA VAL A 37 -20.36 4.08 -24.19
C VAL A 37 -20.07 4.40 -25.67
N SER A 38 -19.30 5.46 -25.92
CA SER A 38 -18.87 5.76 -27.28
C SER A 38 -17.81 4.77 -27.77
N ARG A 39 -17.79 4.47 -29.07
CA ARG A 39 -16.74 3.67 -29.70
C ARG A 39 -15.35 4.27 -29.45
N LYS A 40 -15.23 5.60 -29.49
CA LYS A 40 -13.98 6.33 -29.22
C LYS A 40 -13.46 6.03 -27.79
N PHE A 41 -14.37 6.04 -26.81
CA PHE A 41 -14.03 5.67 -25.43
C PHE A 41 -13.53 4.22 -25.34
N LEU A 42 -14.23 3.27 -25.97
CA LEU A 42 -13.84 1.87 -25.92
C LEU A 42 -12.49 1.61 -26.59
N VAL A 43 -12.21 2.27 -27.74
CA VAL A 43 -10.91 2.18 -28.40
C VAL A 43 -9.79 2.70 -27.49
N ALA A 44 -9.98 3.83 -26.84
CA ALA A 44 -9.01 4.38 -25.89
C ALA A 44 -8.82 3.45 -24.66
N LEU A 45 -9.91 2.89 -24.15
CA LEU A 45 -9.87 1.95 -23.02
C LEU A 45 -9.09 0.67 -23.38
N GLU A 46 -9.32 0.09 -24.57
CA GLU A 46 -8.58 -1.06 -25.07
C GLU A 46 -7.12 -0.74 -25.48
N ALA A 47 -6.79 0.53 -25.67
CA ALA A 47 -5.43 1.01 -25.87
C ALA A 47 -4.67 1.26 -24.54
N GLY A 48 -5.34 1.09 -23.39
CA GLY A 48 -4.72 1.27 -22.07
C GLY A 48 -4.63 2.72 -21.62
N HIS A 49 -5.55 3.59 -22.07
CA HIS A 49 -5.55 5.00 -21.70
C HIS A 49 -5.74 5.18 -20.18
N GLU A 50 -4.77 5.83 -19.51
CA GLU A 50 -4.69 5.95 -18.07
C GLU A 50 -5.85 6.72 -17.41
N ARG A 51 -6.50 7.63 -18.15
CA ARG A 51 -7.56 8.50 -17.64
C ARG A 51 -8.95 8.06 -18.09
N ALA A 52 -9.21 6.75 -18.17
CA ALA A 52 -10.52 6.26 -18.50
C ALA A 52 -11.53 6.52 -17.34
N GLU A 53 -12.72 6.99 -17.67
CA GLU A 53 -13.78 7.21 -16.69
C GLU A 53 -14.21 5.90 -16.03
N LEU A 54 -14.11 5.80 -14.71
CA LEU A 54 -14.40 4.59 -13.96
C LEU A 54 -15.82 4.06 -14.21
N GLY A 55 -16.83 4.94 -14.20
CA GLY A 55 -18.23 4.54 -14.41
C GLY A 55 -18.46 3.88 -15.77
N LYS A 56 -17.90 4.42 -16.84
CA LYS A 56 -17.96 3.84 -18.19
C LYS A 56 -17.16 2.54 -18.29
N THR A 57 -16.01 2.48 -17.65
CA THR A 57 -15.19 1.26 -17.56
C THR A 57 -15.97 0.14 -16.86
N MET A 58 -16.63 0.43 -15.75
CA MET A 58 -17.49 -0.53 -15.03
C MET A 58 -18.68 -1.01 -15.88
N ALA A 59 -19.25 -0.17 -16.71
CA ALA A 59 -20.31 -0.57 -17.65
C ALA A 59 -19.78 -1.59 -18.68
N VAL A 60 -18.60 -1.36 -19.24
CA VAL A 60 -17.93 -2.30 -20.16
C VAL A 60 -17.64 -3.64 -19.45
N PHE A 61 -17.11 -3.62 -18.23
CA PHE A 61 -16.88 -4.85 -17.47
C PHE A 61 -18.15 -5.65 -17.28
N ARG A 62 -19.24 -5.01 -16.84
CA ARG A 62 -20.55 -5.68 -16.65
C ARG A 62 -21.05 -6.31 -17.93
N THR A 63 -20.98 -5.62 -19.05
CA THR A 63 -21.39 -6.14 -20.37
C THR A 63 -20.58 -7.37 -20.77
N LEU A 64 -19.30 -7.40 -20.42
CA LEU A 64 -18.42 -8.56 -20.64
C LEU A 64 -18.57 -9.65 -19.57
N GLY A 65 -19.48 -9.53 -18.61
CA GLY A 65 -19.64 -10.47 -17.52
C GLY A 65 -18.42 -10.55 -16.60
N LEU A 66 -17.64 -9.49 -16.57
CA LEU A 66 -16.52 -9.33 -15.64
C LEU A 66 -17.01 -8.60 -14.39
N SER A 67 -16.70 -9.13 -13.23
CA SER A 67 -16.90 -8.43 -11.96
C SER A 67 -15.56 -7.93 -11.44
N LEU A 68 -15.50 -6.64 -11.10
CA LEU A 68 -14.40 -6.11 -10.32
C LEU A 68 -14.70 -6.36 -8.85
N THR A 69 -13.95 -7.24 -8.25
CA THR A 69 -13.96 -7.42 -6.81
C THR A 69 -12.78 -6.64 -6.26
N ALA A 70 -13.01 -5.74 -5.32
CA ALA A 70 -11.93 -5.19 -4.53
C ALA A 70 -11.33 -6.38 -3.75
N ALA A 71 -10.33 -7.02 -4.32
CA ALA A 71 -9.49 -7.89 -3.55
C ALA A 71 -8.66 -6.97 -2.69
N ASP A 72 -8.96 -6.94 -1.40
CA ASP A 72 -7.95 -6.52 -0.46
C ASP A 72 -6.75 -7.43 -0.74
N PRO A 73 -5.54 -6.90 -0.97
CA PRO A 73 -4.33 -7.73 -0.98
C PRO A 73 -4.12 -8.42 0.37
N MET A 74 -5.03 -8.18 1.30
CA MET A 74 -5.15 -8.73 2.63
C MET A 74 -6.28 -9.76 2.66
N PRO A 75 -6.04 -11.01 3.03
CA PRO A 75 -7.10 -11.98 3.26
C PRO A 75 -8.03 -11.44 4.35
N ARG A 76 -9.24 -11.01 3.96
CA ARG A 76 -10.37 -10.78 4.86
C ARG A 76 -11.09 -12.11 5.05
N GLY A 77 -10.48 -12.99 5.81
CA GLY A 77 -11.15 -14.14 6.36
C GLY A 77 -11.06 -14.06 7.89
N SER A 78 -11.92 -14.77 8.60
CA SER A 78 -11.83 -14.98 10.04
C SER A 78 -10.44 -15.48 10.50
N ASP A 79 -9.60 -15.90 9.58
CA ASP A 79 -8.24 -16.41 9.77
C ASP A 79 -7.13 -15.37 9.51
N TYR A 80 -7.48 -14.10 9.18
CA TYR A 80 -6.46 -13.07 9.04
C TYR A 80 -5.93 -12.66 10.41
N ASP A 81 -4.76 -13.17 10.72
CA ASP A 81 -3.99 -12.78 11.91
C ASP A 81 -2.83 -11.86 11.47
N PRO A 82 -2.91 -10.55 11.77
CA PRO A 82 -1.82 -9.62 11.47
C PRO A 82 -0.49 -10.06 12.09
N ALA A 83 -0.52 -10.82 13.19
CA ALA A 83 0.69 -11.32 13.84
C ALA A 83 1.43 -12.40 13.02
N ARG A 84 0.78 -13.00 12.03
CA ARG A 84 1.38 -14.00 11.12
C ARG A 84 1.97 -13.42 9.86
N ARG A 85 1.79 -12.10 9.61
CA ARG A 85 2.32 -11.44 8.42
C ARG A 85 3.83 -11.37 8.46
N ASP A 86 4.49 -11.65 7.34
CA ASP A 86 5.90 -11.31 7.14
C ASP A 86 6.06 -9.84 6.77
N TYR A 87 6.13 -8.99 7.80
CA TYR A 87 6.30 -7.54 7.62
C TYR A 87 7.62 -7.19 6.92
N ALA A 88 8.68 -7.99 7.09
CA ALA A 88 9.95 -7.73 6.43
C ALA A 88 9.81 -7.87 4.91
N GLU A 89 9.13 -8.91 4.45
CA GLU A 89 8.87 -9.10 3.03
C GLU A 89 7.88 -8.06 2.49
N THR A 90 6.80 -7.79 3.25
CA THR A 90 5.80 -6.79 2.86
C THR A 90 6.44 -5.41 2.62
N PHE A 91 7.26 -4.93 3.56
CA PHE A 91 7.94 -3.64 3.39
C PHE A 91 8.99 -3.68 2.28
N THR A 92 9.69 -4.80 2.10
CA THR A 92 10.63 -4.97 0.99
C THR A 92 9.94 -4.76 -0.37
N GLN A 93 8.76 -5.36 -0.54
CA GLN A 93 7.97 -5.25 -1.78
C GLN A 93 7.40 -3.84 -1.98
N LEU A 94 6.74 -3.27 -0.96
CA LEU A 94 6.10 -1.95 -1.05
C LEU A 94 7.10 -0.84 -1.36
N ILE A 95 8.24 -0.84 -0.69
CA ILE A 95 9.26 0.18 -0.89
C ILE A 95 9.99 -0.05 -2.21
N GLY A 96 10.24 -1.30 -2.59
CA GLY A 96 10.80 -1.66 -3.89
C GLY A 96 9.93 -1.24 -5.07
N SER A 97 8.60 -1.30 -4.94
CA SER A 97 7.64 -0.84 -5.94
C SER A 97 7.33 0.66 -5.85
N ARG A 98 7.89 1.37 -4.87
CA ARG A 98 7.62 2.78 -4.56
C ARG A 98 6.17 3.09 -4.20
N ASP A 99 5.44 2.12 -3.67
CA ASP A 99 4.09 2.34 -3.13
C ASP A 99 4.18 2.94 -1.72
N PHE A 100 4.66 4.17 -1.64
CA PHE A 100 4.92 4.85 -0.37
C PHE A 100 3.64 5.20 0.40
N GLU A 101 2.55 5.46 -0.30
CA GLU A 101 1.27 5.72 0.36
C GLU A 101 0.80 4.49 1.13
N PHE A 102 0.86 3.32 0.50
CA PHE A 102 0.47 2.08 1.16
C PHE A 102 1.50 1.65 2.21
N ALA A 103 2.79 1.88 1.98
CA ALA A 103 3.83 1.64 2.97
C ALA A 103 3.60 2.41 4.27
N ILE A 104 3.12 3.66 4.21
CA ILE A 104 2.79 4.46 5.41
C ILE A 104 1.58 3.88 6.16
N LYS A 105 0.53 3.46 5.46
CA LYS A 105 -0.61 2.77 6.08
C LYS A 105 -0.14 1.49 6.78
N MET A 106 0.78 0.77 6.15
CA MET A 106 1.36 -0.46 6.69
C MET A 106 2.22 -0.22 7.94
N LEU A 107 2.82 0.98 8.12
CA LEU A 107 3.53 1.34 9.37
C LEU A 107 2.56 1.35 10.56
N ALA A 108 1.35 1.89 10.39
CA ALA A 108 0.32 1.90 11.42
C ALA A 108 -0.19 0.49 11.73
N ASP A 109 -0.47 -0.31 10.69
CA ASP A 109 -0.85 -1.71 10.83
C ASP A 109 0.20 -2.52 11.58
N TYR A 110 1.47 -2.35 11.22
CA TYR A 110 2.60 -3.02 11.86
C TYR A 110 2.70 -2.65 13.35
N ALA A 111 2.63 -1.36 13.67
CA ALA A 111 2.70 -0.89 15.05
C ALA A 111 1.55 -1.47 15.89
N THR A 112 0.31 -1.34 15.38
CA THR A 112 -0.89 -1.84 16.05
C THR A 112 -0.84 -3.37 16.24
N ALA A 113 -0.47 -4.11 15.20
CA ALA A 113 -0.35 -5.57 15.26
C ALA A 113 0.73 -6.02 16.26
N SER A 114 1.87 -5.31 16.30
CA SER A 114 2.94 -5.59 17.26
C SER A 114 2.50 -5.38 18.69
N LEU A 115 1.82 -4.26 18.97
CA LEU A 115 1.27 -3.97 20.30
C LEU A 115 0.23 -5.00 20.72
N LYS A 116 -0.67 -5.39 19.81
CA LYS A 116 -1.68 -6.42 20.06
C LYS A 116 -1.09 -7.81 20.27
N ALA A 117 -0.02 -8.15 19.55
CA ALA A 117 0.68 -9.43 19.68
C ALA A 117 1.60 -9.52 20.92
N GLY A 118 1.78 -8.42 21.68
CA GLY A 118 2.66 -8.35 22.84
C GLY A 118 4.16 -8.47 22.52
N ARG A 119 4.55 -8.30 21.25
CA ARG A 119 5.95 -8.36 20.80
C ARG A 119 6.12 -7.62 19.47
N PRO A 120 7.30 -7.05 19.20
CA PRO A 120 7.61 -6.52 17.86
C PRO A 120 7.52 -7.65 16.82
N LEU A 121 6.75 -7.43 15.74
CA LEU A 121 6.57 -8.45 14.71
C LEU A 121 7.67 -8.43 13.64
N LEU A 122 8.43 -7.34 13.54
CA LEU A 122 9.56 -7.22 12.60
C LEU A 122 10.86 -7.71 13.27
N GLN A 123 11.04 -9.03 13.31
CA GLN A 123 12.17 -9.67 13.98
C GLN A 123 13.47 -9.63 13.15
N ARG A 124 13.37 -9.44 11.83
CA ARG A 124 14.49 -9.34 10.89
C ARG A 124 14.42 -8.04 10.09
N SER A 125 15.59 -7.54 9.70
CA SER A 125 15.67 -6.36 8.82
C SER A 125 15.02 -6.64 7.47
N PRO A 126 14.12 -5.79 6.98
CA PRO A 126 13.68 -5.85 5.60
C PRO A 126 14.85 -5.51 4.65
N ARG A 127 14.79 -6.04 3.43
CA ARG A 127 15.83 -5.80 2.39
C ARG A 127 15.55 -4.50 1.64
N ILE A 128 15.67 -3.38 2.33
CA ILE A 128 15.40 -2.04 1.82
C ILE A 128 16.71 -1.30 1.61
N LYS A 129 16.85 -0.67 0.44
CA LYS A 129 18.04 0.14 0.11
C LYS A 129 17.91 1.59 0.57
N GLU A 130 16.68 2.08 0.72
CA GLU A 130 16.35 3.44 1.14
C GLU A 130 16.59 3.64 2.64
N PRO A 131 17.59 4.45 3.05
CA PRO A 131 17.93 4.63 4.45
C PRO A 131 16.80 5.26 5.27
N HIS A 132 15.99 6.13 4.66
CA HIS A 132 14.84 6.78 5.30
C HIS A 132 13.81 5.76 5.81
N TRP A 133 13.45 4.78 4.98
CA TRP A 133 12.51 3.72 5.35
C TRP A 133 13.10 2.74 6.35
N SER A 134 14.39 2.44 6.24
CA SER A 134 15.10 1.60 7.22
C SER A 134 15.08 2.26 8.60
N ALA A 135 15.35 3.57 8.67
CA ALA A 135 15.32 4.35 9.90
C ALA A 135 13.89 4.41 10.50
N ALA A 136 12.86 4.64 9.66
CA ALA A 136 11.47 4.63 10.10
C ALA A 136 11.07 3.29 10.74
N LEU A 137 11.37 2.19 10.07
CA LEU A 137 11.04 0.86 10.57
C LEU A 137 11.81 0.50 11.85
N ALA A 138 13.08 0.90 11.95
CA ALA A 138 13.85 0.71 13.18
C ALA A 138 13.27 1.52 14.34
N GLY A 139 12.92 2.81 14.11
CA GLY A 139 12.31 3.68 15.12
C GLY A 139 10.97 3.12 15.63
N ILE A 140 10.08 2.70 14.72
CA ILE A 140 8.77 2.14 15.09
C ILE A 140 8.93 0.79 15.81
N THR A 141 9.89 -0.03 15.39
CA THR A 141 10.19 -1.31 16.07
C THR A 141 10.70 -1.06 17.49
N ASN A 142 11.58 -0.08 17.69
CA ASN A 142 12.05 0.32 19.01
C ASN A 142 10.91 0.87 19.88
N TYR A 143 10.05 1.72 19.33
CA TYR A 143 8.86 2.24 19.99
C TYR A 143 7.93 1.11 20.46
N THR A 144 7.58 0.17 19.59
CA THR A 144 6.71 -0.96 19.94
C THR A 144 7.36 -1.86 20.99
N ALA A 145 8.67 -2.14 20.89
CA ALA A 145 9.41 -2.89 21.89
C ALA A 145 9.38 -2.21 23.26
N HIS A 146 9.66 -0.91 23.31
CA HIS A 146 9.66 -0.12 24.55
C HIS A 146 8.27 -0.10 25.19
N ARG A 147 7.21 0.17 24.43
CA ARG A 147 5.81 0.15 24.91
C ARG A 147 5.40 -1.19 25.51
N LEU A 148 6.00 -2.27 25.06
CA LEU A 148 5.72 -3.64 25.50
C LEU A 148 6.67 -4.14 26.59
N GLY A 149 7.67 -3.33 27.00
CA GLY A 149 8.72 -3.80 27.90
C GLY A 149 9.55 -4.96 27.32
N GLN A 150 9.63 -5.08 25.99
CA GLN A 150 10.33 -6.14 25.29
C GLN A 150 11.70 -5.68 24.80
N PRO A 151 12.68 -6.58 24.65
CA PRO A 151 13.97 -6.24 24.05
C PRO A 151 13.80 -5.85 22.56
N THR A 152 14.56 -4.84 22.15
CA THR A 152 14.57 -4.43 20.74
C THR A 152 15.26 -5.50 19.88
N PRO A 153 14.72 -5.85 18.71
CA PRO A 153 15.37 -6.78 17.79
C PRO A 153 16.78 -6.30 17.40
N PRO A 154 17.80 -7.19 17.34
CA PRO A 154 19.22 -6.79 17.16
C PRO A 154 19.50 -6.01 15.87
N TRP A 155 18.67 -6.19 14.84
CA TRP A 155 18.85 -5.49 13.57
C TRP A 155 18.65 -3.97 13.68
N THR A 156 17.77 -3.49 14.59
CA THR A 156 17.48 -2.05 14.74
C THR A 156 18.73 -1.26 15.17
N ARG A 157 19.61 -1.88 15.95
CA ARG A 157 20.86 -1.27 16.41
C ARG A 157 21.88 -1.04 15.30
N ARG A 158 21.72 -1.69 14.14
CA ARG A 158 22.62 -1.57 12.99
C ARG A 158 22.15 -0.46 12.04
N VAL A 159 20.93 0.04 12.22
CA VAL A 159 20.39 1.12 11.41
C VAL A 159 20.84 2.45 12.02
N LYS A 160 21.46 3.30 11.21
CA LYS A 160 21.86 4.64 11.61
C LYS A 160 20.66 5.58 11.57
N ALA A 161 20.63 6.54 12.49
CA ALA A 161 19.70 7.67 12.40
C ALA A 161 20.03 8.47 11.12
N LEU A 162 19.02 9.14 10.59
CA LEU A 162 19.18 10.02 9.44
C LEU A 162 19.95 11.27 9.83
N ASP A 163 20.70 11.82 8.89
CA ASP A 163 21.43 13.09 9.11
C ASP A 163 20.45 14.28 9.16
N GLU A 164 19.35 14.20 8.42
CA GLU A 164 18.31 15.21 8.36
C GLU A 164 16.96 14.69 8.82
N ALA A 165 16.13 15.59 9.36
CA ALA A 165 14.77 15.28 9.77
C ALA A 165 13.91 14.87 8.57
N TRP A 166 13.19 13.77 8.69
CA TRP A 166 12.36 13.25 7.63
C TRP A 166 10.98 12.81 8.13
N MET A 167 9.98 13.06 7.32
CA MET A 167 8.60 12.62 7.55
C MET A 167 8.16 11.68 6.42
N PRO A 168 7.79 10.43 6.71
CA PRO A 168 7.38 9.46 5.66
C PRO A 168 6.33 10.00 4.71
N ALA A 169 5.38 10.81 5.18
CA ALA A 169 4.35 11.41 4.35
C ALA A 169 4.91 12.36 3.27
N GLU A 170 6.11 12.89 3.41
CA GLU A 170 6.77 13.72 2.38
C GLU A 170 7.19 12.92 1.16
N SER A 171 7.22 11.58 1.24
CA SER A 171 7.48 10.71 0.10
C SER A 171 6.41 10.77 -1.00
N TYR A 172 5.20 11.25 -0.68
CA TYR A 172 4.10 11.30 -1.65
C TYR A 172 3.26 12.58 -1.62
N ARG A 173 3.45 13.46 -0.62
CA ARG A 173 2.75 14.75 -0.51
C ARG A 173 3.55 15.78 0.26
N SER A 174 3.34 17.06 -0.05
CA SER A 174 3.89 18.15 0.73
C SER A 174 3.15 18.32 2.06
N ILE A 175 3.88 18.60 3.14
CA ILE A 175 3.34 18.85 4.47
C ILE A 175 3.49 20.34 4.79
N ARG A 176 2.41 20.99 5.25
CA ARG A 176 2.41 22.41 5.64
C ARG A 176 3.15 22.59 6.97
N GLU A 177 3.82 23.73 7.17
CA GLU A 177 4.63 24.04 8.35
C GLU A 177 3.91 23.83 9.71
N PRO A 178 2.63 24.23 9.91
CA PRO A 178 1.95 23.96 11.16
C PRO A 178 1.83 22.45 11.46
N MET A 179 1.63 21.63 10.41
CA MET A 179 1.53 20.19 10.53
C MET A 179 2.90 19.55 10.78
N LYS A 180 3.98 20.10 10.22
CA LYS A 180 5.35 19.64 10.51
C LYS A 180 5.67 19.84 11.99
N LYS A 181 5.44 21.02 12.52
CA LYS A 181 5.65 21.33 13.95
C LYS A 181 4.86 20.38 14.86
N LEU A 182 3.59 20.16 14.56
CA LEU A 182 2.74 19.25 15.30
C LEU A 182 3.25 17.80 15.19
N THR A 183 3.68 17.37 14.01
CA THR A 183 4.23 16.02 13.83
C THR A 183 5.49 15.83 14.66
N ILE A 184 6.38 16.81 14.69
CA ILE A 184 7.61 16.75 15.50
C ILE A 184 7.26 16.63 16.99
N SER A 185 6.33 17.46 17.49
CA SER A 185 5.97 17.48 18.93
C SER A 185 5.22 16.23 19.40
N GLU A 186 4.48 15.55 18.50
CA GLU A 186 3.71 14.33 18.82
C GLU A 186 4.44 13.02 18.44
N THR A 187 5.70 13.10 18.03
CA THR A 187 6.48 11.90 17.66
C THR A 187 7.07 11.24 18.91
N PRO A 188 6.91 9.90 19.08
CA PRO A 188 7.57 9.16 20.15
C PRO A 188 9.09 9.28 20.10
N ALA A 189 9.73 9.30 21.27
CA ALA A 189 11.16 9.54 21.42
C ALA A 189 12.02 8.52 20.63
N GLU A 190 11.62 7.27 20.57
CA GLU A 190 12.35 6.20 19.86
C GLU A 190 12.36 6.40 18.34
N ILE A 191 11.30 7.02 17.80
CA ILE A 191 11.18 7.33 16.38
C ILE A 191 11.95 8.62 16.10
N ALA A 192 11.80 9.63 16.96
CA ALA A 192 12.53 10.90 16.85
C ALA A 192 14.05 10.68 16.95
N ALA A 193 14.52 9.71 17.75
CA ALA A 193 15.93 9.33 17.83
C ALA A 193 16.53 8.84 16.52
N MET A 194 15.69 8.47 15.55
CA MET A 194 16.10 8.09 14.20
C MET A 194 16.02 9.24 13.20
N ASN A 195 15.75 10.48 13.64
CA ASN A 195 15.43 11.65 12.82
C ASN A 195 14.23 11.42 11.88
N VAL A 196 13.31 10.56 12.31
CA VAL A 196 12.05 10.28 11.62
C VAL A 196 10.90 10.82 12.46
N PHE A 197 9.91 11.46 11.81
CA PHE A 197 8.81 12.09 12.52
C PHE A 197 7.46 11.57 12.03
N ILE A 198 6.75 10.88 12.93
CA ILE A 198 5.42 10.28 12.72
C ILE A 198 4.66 10.45 14.03
N ARG A 199 3.50 11.08 13.99
CA ARG A 199 2.68 11.26 15.19
C ARG A 199 2.24 9.92 15.77
N GLU A 200 2.29 9.79 17.09
CA GLU A 200 1.89 8.57 17.79
C GLU A 200 0.46 8.13 17.42
N ARG A 201 -0.48 9.06 17.36
CA ARG A 201 -1.87 8.77 16.96
C ARG A 201 -2.02 8.26 15.52
N SER A 202 -1.02 8.46 14.66
CA SER A 202 -1.01 7.91 13.30
C SER A 202 -0.49 6.46 13.25
N LEU A 203 0.05 5.96 14.36
CA LEU A 203 0.49 4.58 14.53
C LEU A 203 -0.56 3.72 15.26
N ALA A 204 -1.57 4.34 15.82
CA ALA A 204 -2.72 3.64 16.42
C ALA A 204 -3.86 3.65 15.40
N THR A 205 -4.16 2.50 14.81
CA THR A 205 -5.45 2.30 14.12
C THR A 205 -6.51 2.06 15.19
N ALA A 206 -7.51 2.96 15.22
CA ALA A 206 -8.66 2.81 16.12
C ALA A 206 -9.45 1.54 15.80
#